data_5d5e82a55223e064d43b8ed6dcc8675a
#
_entry.id   5d5e82a55223e064d43b8ed6dcc8675a
#
_cell.length_a   1.000
_cell.length_b   1.000
_cell.length_c   1.000
_cell.angle_alpha   90.00
_cell.angle_beta   90.00
_cell.angle_gamma   90.00
#
_symmetry.space_group_name_H-M   'P 1'
#
loop_
_entity.id
_entity.type
_entity.pdbx_description
1 polymer ?
#
loop_
_entity_poly.entity_id
_entity_poly.type
_entity_poly.pdbx_seq_one_letter_code
_entity_poly.pdbx_strand_id
1 'polypeptide(L)'
;MARIALNPKQQEIVNRAVDWYYNSPEQVFQFAGNPGTGKSVVMNAIINAIGLPEEAVAPMAYIGAAAINMRLKGMKNAKTIHSWIYETDEERVKDEDGKVVMNKYFNRPETRTVFRPKKLQNIKLIAIDEAGTVPLRMKPDILATGVKILAAGDLDQLPPVSDTPAFLTSGTIYVLDEIMRQAKNSAIVYLCQRAKNGLPIHAGVYGNEVIVLEEHDFAPLARVLLPKAGVVLCGKNDTREKYTNIIRHDILGKNSNIPDMGEKLICRRNNWNVSAGGINLTNGLTGTVINRPDVSRFDGKNFSIDFLPGLTDTPFMNIPVDFEYFTANNERRKEMKKFNYCSGEAFEFGYVQTVHLAQGAQWPTGIYFEEFLPNNNNQLHYTALSRFSRKCIYIKHDRKAFSMTRY
;
A
#
# COMPACT_ATOMS: atom_id res chain seq x y z
N MET A 1 6.64 21.24 18.62
CA MET A 1 6.82 19.76 18.74
C MET A 1 8.04 19.48 19.59
N ALA A 2 7.96 18.58 20.59
CA ALA A 2 9.12 18.18 21.38
C ALA A 2 10.19 17.59 20.44
N ARG A 3 11.44 18.04 20.58
CA ARG A 3 12.58 17.46 19.85
C ARG A 3 12.73 16.00 20.29
N ILE A 4 12.42 15.06 19.39
CA ILE A 4 12.71 13.65 19.63
C ILE A 4 14.24 13.52 19.62
N ALA A 5 14.83 13.06 20.72
CA ALA A 5 16.26 12.83 20.80
C ALA A 5 16.62 11.65 19.88
N LEU A 6 17.51 11.88 18.94
CA LEU A 6 18.06 10.86 18.06
C LEU A 6 19.10 10.04 18.85
N ASN A 7 19.18 8.74 18.56
CA ASN A 7 20.30 7.93 19.05
C ASN A 7 21.58 8.22 18.23
N PRO A 8 22.77 7.78 18.68
CA PRO A 8 24.04 8.06 17.99
C PRO A 8 24.04 7.61 16.52
N LYS A 9 23.46 6.45 16.23
CA LYS A 9 23.39 5.89 14.85
C LYS A 9 22.45 6.71 13.95
N GLN A 10 21.31 7.11 14.47
CA GLN A 10 20.38 8.00 13.75
C GLN A 10 21.04 9.35 13.48
N GLN A 11 21.74 9.93 14.47
CA GLN A 11 22.45 11.19 14.31
C GLN A 11 23.60 11.09 13.29
N GLU A 12 24.33 9.97 13.27
CA GLU A 12 25.36 9.71 12.26
C GLU A 12 24.76 9.75 10.84
N ILE A 13 23.64 9.07 10.61
CA ILE A 13 22.98 9.06 9.29
C ILE A 13 22.51 10.46 8.91
N VAL A 14 21.94 11.23 9.85
CA VAL A 14 21.56 12.63 9.60
C VAL A 14 22.76 13.45 9.17
N ASN A 15 23.88 13.38 9.89
CA ASN A 15 25.09 14.14 9.57
C ASN A 15 25.65 13.78 8.18
N ARG A 16 25.70 12.47 7.85
CA ARG A 16 26.13 11.99 6.52
C ARG A 16 25.21 12.44 5.40
N ALA A 17 23.90 12.46 5.64
CA ALA A 17 22.93 12.90 4.64
C ALA A 17 23.02 14.42 4.39
N VAL A 18 23.30 15.22 5.41
CA VAL A 18 23.55 16.66 5.28
C VAL A 18 24.83 16.91 4.48
N ASP A 19 25.92 16.20 4.81
CA ASP A 19 27.17 16.30 4.07
C ASP A 19 26.99 15.87 2.60
N TRP A 20 26.31 14.76 2.36
CA TRP A 20 25.95 14.34 1.01
C TRP A 20 25.16 15.39 0.24
N TYR A 21 24.19 16.02 0.87
CA TYR A 21 23.36 17.02 0.20
C TYR A 21 24.17 18.20 -0.32
N TYR A 22 25.11 18.73 0.50
CA TYR A 22 25.87 19.91 0.15
C TYR A 22 27.16 19.63 -0.62
N ASN A 23 27.83 18.52 -0.36
CA ASN A 23 29.21 18.29 -0.79
C ASN A 23 29.39 17.13 -1.77
N SER A 24 28.44 16.18 -1.86
CA SER A 24 28.58 15.03 -2.75
C SER A 24 28.04 15.31 -4.16
N PRO A 25 28.70 14.85 -5.24
CA PRO A 25 28.12 14.85 -6.58
C PRO A 25 27.03 13.78 -6.77
N GLU A 26 26.94 12.78 -5.90
CA GLU A 26 25.98 11.70 -6.01
C GLU A 26 24.55 12.21 -5.88
N GLN A 27 23.67 11.77 -6.77
CA GLN A 27 22.26 12.20 -6.78
C GLN A 27 21.44 11.52 -5.67
N VAL A 28 21.82 10.30 -5.24
CA VAL A 28 21.00 9.46 -4.37
C VAL A 28 21.71 9.19 -3.05
N PHE A 29 21.02 9.43 -1.93
CA PHE A 29 21.37 8.95 -0.60
C PHE A 29 20.34 7.93 -0.14
N GLN A 30 20.80 6.79 0.37
CA GLN A 30 19.93 5.69 0.74
C GLN A 30 20.15 5.25 2.18
N PHE A 31 19.06 5.04 2.90
CA PHE A 31 19.13 4.38 4.21
C PHE A 31 17.96 3.43 4.41
N ALA A 32 18.20 2.37 5.15
CA ALA A 32 17.23 1.32 5.43
C ALA A 32 17.09 1.08 6.93
N GLY A 33 15.99 0.46 7.32
CA GLY A 33 15.79 0.03 8.70
C GLY A 33 14.48 -0.73 8.86
N ASN A 34 14.46 -1.58 9.85
CA ASN A 34 13.29 -2.42 10.18
C ASN A 34 12.18 -1.60 10.88
N PRO A 35 10.98 -2.15 11.10
CA PRO A 35 9.96 -1.52 11.91
C PRO A 35 10.48 -1.16 13.30
N GLY A 36 10.15 0.05 13.78
CA GLY A 36 10.58 0.52 15.08
C GLY A 36 12.00 1.11 15.16
N THR A 37 12.75 1.21 14.06
CA THR A 37 14.09 1.84 14.04
C THR A 37 14.05 3.36 13.85
N GLY A 38 12.87 3.94 13.59
CA GLY A 38 12.70 5.40 13.49
C GLY A 38 12.99 6.00 12.10
N LYS A 39 12.87 5.23 11.00
CA LYS A 39 13.08 5.73 9.62
C LYS A 39 12.44 7.09 9.34
N SER A 40 11.15 7.23 9.62
CA SER A 40 10.43 8.49 9.37
C SER A 40 10.93 9.64 10.24
N VAL A 41 11.40 9.36 11.47
CA VAL A 41 12.00 10.34 12.36
C VAL A 41 13.33 10.82 11.77
N VAL A 42 14.17 9.90 11.31
CA VAL A 42 15.45 10.21 10.66
C VAL A 42 15.24 10.99 9.37
N MET A 43 14.30 10.61 8.52
CA MET A 43 13.97 11.33 7.29
C MET A 43 13.56 12.79 7.59
N ASN A 44 12.66 13.01 8.55
CA ASN A 44 12.26 14.35 8.98
C ASN A 44 13.46 15.14 9.56
N ALA A 45 14.31 14.47 10.35
CA ALA A 45 15.49 15.12 10.92
C ALA A 45 16.50 15.55 9.84
N ILE A 46 16.70 14.73 8.79
CA ILE A 46 17.55 15.06 7.64
C ILE A 46 16.98 16.28 6.91
N ILE A 47 15.68 16.27 6.56
CA ILE A 47 15.03 17.37 5.85
C ILE A 47 15.16 18.68 6.65
N ASN A 48 14.91 18.63 7.95
CA ASN A 48 15.04 19.79 8.83
C ASN A 48 16.50 20.28 8.97
N ALA A 49 17.47 19.37 9.04
CA ALA A 49 18.88 19.71 9.17
C ALA A 49 19.46 20.30 7.88
N ILE A 50 18.95 19.90 6.71
CA ILE A 50 19.28 20.55 5.43
C ILE A 50 18.71 21.97 5.36
N GLY A 51 17.63 22.28 6.09
CA GLY A 51 17.09 23.64 6.18
C GLY A 51 16.35 24.15 4.95
N LEU A 52 15.83 23.24 4.11
CA LEU A 52 15.01 23.60 2.96
C LEU A 52 13.60 24.03 3.40
N PRO A 53 13.01 25.02 2.70
CA PRO A 53 11.58 25.33 2.89
C PRO A 53 10.71 24.15 2.41
N GLU A 54 9.52 24.00 3.02
CA GLU A 54 8.64 22.84 2.78
C GLU A 54 8.28 22.67 1.28
N GLU A 55 8.11 23.78 0.56
CA GLU A 55 7.79 23.82 -0.87
C GLU A 55 8.97 23.40 -1.77
N ALA A 56 10.19 23.39 -1.27
CA ALA A 56 11.37 22.92 -2.01
C ALA A 56 11.62 21.41 -1.84
N VAL A 57 10.83 20.73 -1.02
CA VAL A 57 10.91 19.29 -0.80
C VAL A 57 9.72 18.61 -1.44
N ALA A 58 9.97 17.52 -2.19
CA ALA A 58 8.95 16.67 -2.76
C ALA A 58 8.92 15.30 -2.03
N PRO A 59 8.14 15.17 -0.95
CA PRO A 59 7.95 13.90 -0.30
C PRO A 59 7.10 13.00 -1.18
N MET A 60 7.57 11.78 -1.44
CA MET A 60 6.88 10.85 -2.34
C MET A 60 6.92 9.42 -1.84
N ALA A 61 5.90 8.66 -2.24
CA ALA A 61 5.89 7.21 -2.11
C ALA A 61 5.30 6.59 -3.38
N TYR A 62 5.63 5.33 -3.64
CA TYR A 62 5.07 4.63 -4.80
C TYR A 62 3.59 4.32 -4.59
N ILE A 63 3.21 3.93 -3.37
CA ILE A 63 1.85 3.50 -3.00
C ILE A 63 1.11 4.66 -2.33
N GLY A 64 -0.16 4.86 -2.72
CA GLY A 64 -0.99 5.95 -2.18
C GLY A 64 -1.12 5.95 -0.67
N ALA A 65 -1.31 4.78 -0.04
CA ALA A 65 -1.38 4.66 1.41
C ALA A 65 -0.09 5.12 2.12
N ALA A 66 1.07 4.85 1.53
CA ALA A 66 2.35 5.32 2.08
C ALA A 66 2.47 6.86 1.99
N ALA A 67 2.03 7.47 0.89
CA ALA A 67 2.01 8.93 0.77
C ALA A 67 1.08 9.58 1.81
N ILE A 68 -0.08 8.99 2.08
CA ILE A 68 -0.98 9.43 3.15
C ILE A 68 -0.30 9.31 4.51
N ASN A 69 0.36 8.19 4.80
CA ASN A 69 1.11 8.01 6.04
C ASN A 69 2.22 9.04 6.23
N MET A 70 2.92 9.45 5.15
CA MET A 70 3.89 10.55 5.21
C MET A 70 3.22 11.86 5.62
N ARG A 71 2.01 12.18 5.11
CA ARG A 71 1.24 13.37 5.52
C ARG A 71 0.89 13.36 7.01
N LEU A 72 0.41 12.22 7.51
CA LEU A 72 0.08 12.04 8.93
C LEU A 72 1.31 12.22 9.85
N LYS A 73 2.51 11.93 9.31
CA LYS A 73 3.80 12.13 9.99
C LYS A 73 4.40 13.51 9.78
N GLY A 74 3.65 14.47 9.22
CA GLY A 74 4.03 15.86 9.12
C GLY A 74 4.55 16.34 7.75
N MET A 75 4.68 15.47 6.76
CA MET A 75 5.08 15.83 5.39
C MET A 75 3.83 16.20 4.57
N LYS A 76 3.24 17.37 4.79
CA LYS A 76 1.92 17.77 4.26
C LYS A 76 1.81 17.66 2.74
N ASN A 77 2.90 17.92 2.01
CA ASN A 77 2.94 17.88 0.53
C ASN A 77 3.15 16.47 -0.05
N ALA A 78 3.19 15.42 0.79
CA ALA A 78 3.45 14.07 0.31
C ALA A 78 2.38 13.62 -0.70
N LYS A 79 2.83 13.06 -1.83
CA LYS A 79 2.01 12.52 -2.92
C LYS A 79 2.65 11.24 -3.44
N THR A 80 1.94 10.55 -4.34
CA THR A 80 2.56 9.42 -5.06
C THR A 80 3.65 9.93 -6.02
N ILE A 81 4.64 9.05 -6.30
CA ILE A 81 5.69 9.36 -7.28
C ILE A 81 5.06 9.78 -8.60
N HIS A 82 4.05 9.04 -9.09
CA HIS A 82 3.35 9.38 -10.33
C HIS A 82 2.78 10.81 -10.31
N SER A 83 2.14 11.21 -9.22
CA SER A 83 1.58 12.58 -9.10
C SER A 83 2.64 13.68 -9.11
N TRP A 84 3.87 13.35 -8.67
CA TRP A 84 4.97 14.32 -8.64
C TRP A 84 5.67 14.46 -9.98
N ILE A 85 6.02 13.35 -10.64
CA ILE A 85 6.94 13.35 -11.79
C ILE A 85 6.25 13.23 -13.15
N TYR A 86 4.93 12.92 -13.20
CA TYR A 86 4.22 12.79 -14.47
C TYR A 86 3.01 13.71 -14.56
N GLU A 87 2.76 14.15 -15.78
CA GLU A 87 1.45 14.58 -16.27
C GLU A 87 0.81 13.40 -16.98
N THR A 88 -0.50 13.27 -16.81
CA THR A 88 -1.27 12.19 -17.45
C THR A 88 -2.04 12.77 -18.63
N ASP A 89 -1.98 12.07 -19.77
CA ASP A 89 -2.75 12.37 -20.97
C ASP A 89 -3.45 11.09 -21.43
N GLU A 90 -4.55 11.22 -22.15
CA GLU A 90 -5.25 10.08 -22.75
C GLU A 90 -5.02 10.07 -24.26
N GLU A 91 -4.35 9.06 -24.76
CA GLU A 91 -4.14 8.84 -26.18
C GLU A 91 -5.05 7.73 -26.69
N ARG A 92 -5.62 7.94 -27.88
CA ARG A 92 -6.37 6.89 -28.58
C ARG A 92 -5.41 5.81 -29.06
N VAL A 93 -5.75 4.56 -28.78
CA VAL A 93 -4.98 3.41 -29.28
C VAL A 93 -5.18 3.30 -30.79
N LYS A 94 -4.09 3.16 -31.52
CA LYS A 94 -4.10 2.94 -32.98
C LYS A 94 -3.52 1.55 -33.26
N ASP A 95 -4.06 0.89 -34.29
CA ASP A 95 -3.52 -0.36 -34.82
C ASP A 95 -2.26 -0.12 -35.69
N GLU A 96 -1.71 -1.19 -36.25
CA GLU A 96 -0.52 -1.15 -37.11
C GLU A 96 -0.74 -0.30 -38.38
N ASP A 97 -1.97 -0.16 -38.85
CA ASP A 97 -2.37 0.66 -39.99
C ASP A 97 -2.67 2.13 -39.60
N GLY A 98 -2.51 2.50 -38.33
CA GLY A 98 -2.77 3.85 -37.83
C GLY A 98 -4.25 4.16 -37.57
N LYS A 99 -5.17 3.20 -37.73
CA LYS A 99 -6.59 3.37 -37.46
C LYS A 99 -6.87 3.29 -35.98
N VAL A 100 -7.83 4.10 -35.50
CA VAL A 100 -8.25 4.08 -34.11
C VAL A 100 -8.91 2.74 -33.77
N VAL A 101 -8.36 2.05 -32.78
CA VAL A 101 -8.94 0.82 -32.27
C VAL A 101 -10.21 1.15 -31.50
N MET A 102 -11.31 0.52 -31.89
CA MET A 102 -12.59 0.67 -31.20
C MET A 102 -12.74 -0.41 -30.15
N ASN A 103 -13.11 -0.02 -28.94
CA ASN A 103 -13.44 -0.96 -27.89
C ASN A 103 -14.70 -1.74 -28.28
N LYS A 104 -14.59 -3.06 -28.41
CA LYS A 104 -15.65 -3.95 -28.91
C LYS A 104 -16.92 -3.96 -28.04
N TYR A 105 -16.79 -3.56 -26.76
CA TYR A 105 -17.88 -3.61 -25.79
C TYR A 105 -18.62 -2.28 -25.64
N PHE A 106 -17.93 -1.16 -25.84
CA PHE A 106 -18.50 0.17 -25.58
C PHE A 106 -18.68 1.02 -26.84
N ASN A 107 -18.31 0.49 -28.03
CA ASN A 107 -18.35 1.21 -29.30
C ASN A 107 -17.75 2.62 -29.19
N ARG A 108 -16.64 2.76 -28.46
CA ARG A 108 -15.88 4.00 -28.28
C ARG A 108 -14.40 3.72 -28.56
N PRO A 109 -13.61 4.74 -28.93
CA PRO A 109 -12.16 4.59 -29.06
C PRO A 109 -11.54 3.99 -27.81
N GLU A 110 -10.67 3.00 -27.99
CA GLU A 110 -9.79 2.57 -26.90
C GLU A 110 -8.82 3.69 -26.59
N THR A 111 -8.68 4.03 -25.30
CA THR A 111 -7.70 5.00 -24.82
C THR A 111 -6.70 4.32 -23.91
N ARG A 112 -5.47 4.82 -23.91
CA ARG A 112 -4.44 4.46 -22.94
C ARG A 112 -3.98 5.72 -22.22
N THR A 113 -3.77 5.61 -20.91
CA THR A 113 -3.13 6.69 -20.15
C THR A 113 -1.64 6.73 -20.50
N VAL A 114 -1.17 7.87 -20.96
CA VAL A 114 0.25 8.12 -21.24
C VAL A 114 0.80 9.01 -20.14
N PHE A 115 1.93 8.61 -19.59
CA PHE A 115 2.65 9.36 -18.58
C PHE A 115 3.76 10.17 -19.25
N ARG A 116 3.68 11.49 -19.16
CA ARG A 116 4.71 12.40 -19.68
C ARG A 116 5.50 12.96 -18.49
N PRO A 117 6.83 12.77 -18.43
CA PRO A 117 7.63 13.36 -17.38
C PRO A 117 7.48 14.89 -17.35
N LYS A 118 7.24 15.43 -16.16
CA LYS A 118 7.17 16.89 -15.95
C LYS A 118 8.38 17.40 -15.19
N LYS A 119 8.77 18.64 -15.44
CA LYS A 119 9.84 19.29 -14.69
C LYS A 119 9.36 19.65 -13.28
N LEU A 120 10.14 19.28 -12.29
CA LEU A 120 9.91 19.67 -10.91
C LEU A 120 10.44 21.11 -10.71
N GLN A 121 9.54 22.09 -10.75
CA GLN A 121 9.92 23.49 -10.53
C GLN A 121 10.15 23.74 -9.04
N ASN A 122 11.26 24.43 -8.72
CA ASN A 122 11.66 24.84 -7.37
C ASN A 122 11.92 23.70 -6.37
N ILE A 123 11.84 22.43 -6.78
CA ILE A 123 12.17 21.30 -5.92
C ILE A 123 13.68 21.10 -5.88
N LYS A 124 14.23 21.01 -4.66
CA LYS A 124 15.66 20.81 -4.37
C LYS A 124 15.96 19.44 -3.77
N LEU A 125 14.96 18.79 -3.20
CA LEU A 125 15.08 17.46 -2.59
C LEU A 125 13.84 16.63 -2.86
N ILE A 126 14.04 15.42 -3.35
CA ILE A 126 13.04 14.36 -3.39
C ILE A 126 13.26 13.48 -2.16
N ALA A 127 12.21 13.23 -1.37
CA ALA A 127 12.24 12.33 -0.23
C ALA A 127 11.29 11.14 -0.48
N ILE A 128 11.85 9.95 -0.71
CA ILE A 128 11.08 8.73 -1.03
C ILE A 128 10.99 7.85 0.23
N ASP A 129 9.76 7.65 0.74
CA ASP A 129 9.49 6.62 1.77
C ASP A 129 9.04 5.31 1.13
N GLU A 130 9.25 4.20 1.84
CA GLU A 130 9.03 2.83 1.34
C GLU A 130 9.73 2.58 -0.02
N ALA A 131 10.98 3.06 -0.16
CA ALA A 131 11.74 3.07 -1.41
C ALA A 131 11.97 1.66 -2.00
N GLY A 132 11.94 0.61 -1.17
CA GLY A 132 11.99 -0.80 -1.61
C GLY A 132 10.77 -1.25 -2.40
N THR A 133 9.67 -0.48 -2.40
CA THR A 133 8.46 -0.78 -3.19
C THR A 133 8.44 -0.12 -4.56
N VAL A 134 9.40 0.77 -4.85
CA VAL A 134 9.48 1.48 -6.13
C VAL A 134 10.01 0.56 -7.22
N PRO A 135 9.25 0.32 -8.32
CA PRO A 135 9.70 -0.56 -9.40
C PRO A 135 10.91 0.01 -10.15
N LEU A 136 11.83 -0.87 -10.58
CA LEU A 136 13.05 -0.49 -11.29
C LEU A 136 12.79 0.32 -12.56
N ARG A 137 11.70 0.02 -13.28
CA ARG A 137 11.30 0.75 -14.48
C ARG A 137 11.06 2.24 -14.27
N MET A 138 10.80 2.70 -13.04
CA MET A 138 10.60 4.11 -12.72
C MET A 138 11.91 4.85 -12.39
N LYS A 139 13.00 4.12 -12.13
CA LYS A 139 14.28 4.73 -11.73
C LYS A 139 14.82 5.74 -12.74
N PRO A 140 14.82 5.46 -14.06
CA PRO A 140 15.32 6.41 -15.05
C PRO A 140 14.58 7.76 -15.00
N ASP A 141 13.25 7.75 -14.90
CA ASP A 141 12.44 8.98 -14.90
C ASP A 141 12.65 9.78 -13.60
N ILE A 142 12.80 9.10 -12.47
CA ILE A 142 13.09 9.76 -11.18
C ILE A 142 14.49 10.40 -11.23
N LEU A 143 15.50 9.70 -11.76
CA LEU A 143 16.86 10.22 -11.89
C LEU A 143 16.94 11.37 -12.91
N ALA A 144 16.17 11.30 -13.99
CA ALA A 144 16.12 12.34 -15.03
C ALA A 144 15.62 13.70 -14.51
N THR A 145 15.00 13.75 -13.32
CA THR A 145 14.65 15.02 -12.66
C THR A 145 15.87 15.87 -12.32
N GLY A 146 17.05 15.26 -12.18
CA GLY A 146 18.30 15.92 -11.75
C GLY A 146 18.31 16.39 -10.30
N VAL A 147 17.23 16.15 -9.54
CA VAL A 147 17.08 16.57 -8.15
C VAL A 147 17.76 15.56 -7.21
N LYS A 148 18.33 16.00 -6.11
CA LYS A 148 18.85 15.13 -5.05
C LYS A 148 17.74 14.26 -4.46
N ILE A 149 18.03 12.97 -4.24
CA ILE A 149 17.07 11.95 -3.82
C ILE A 149 17.49 11.33 -2.49
N LEU A 150 16.66 11.50 -1.47
CA LEU A 150 16.76 10.83 -0.18
C LEU A 150 15.80 9.64 -0.18
N ALA A 151 16.31 8.42 -0.24
CA ALA A 151 15.50 7.20 -0.31
C ALA A 151 15.58 6.41 1.00
N ALA A 152 14.43 6.19 1.63
CA ALA A 152 14.31 5.40 2.85
C ALA A 152 13.37 4.21 2.66
N GLY A 153 13.68 3.08 3.27
CA GLY A 153 12.81 1.91 3.19
C GLY A 153 13.27 0.77 4.09
N ASP A 154 12.79 -0.42 3.77
CA ASP A 154 13.03 -1.63 4.53
C ASP A 154 13.48 -2.74 3.56
N LEU A 155 14.65 -3.33 3.82
CA LEU A 155 15.27 -4.35 2.97
C LEU A 155 14.57 -5.71 3.08
N ASP A 156 13.81 -5.91 4.14
CA ASP A 156 13.21 -7.20 4.48
C ASP A 156 11.72 -7.28 4.10
N GLN A 157 11.13 -6.18 3.63
CA GLN A 157 9.76 -6.18 3.11
C GLN A 157 9.66 -6.79 1.71
N LEU A 158 8.43 -7.14 1.32
CA LEU A 158 8.14 -7.64 -0.02
C LEU A 158 8.59 -6.64 -1.10
N PRO A 159 9.27 -7.11 -2.15
CA PRO A 159 9.61 -6.29 -3.31
C PRO A 159 8.36 -5.91 -4.12
N PRO A 160 8.48 -5.01 -5.11
CA PRO A 160 7.43 -4.72 -6.06
C PRO A 160 6.94 -5.98 -6.77
N VAL A 161 5.64 -6.04 -7.06
CA VAL A 161 5.06 -7.17 -7.81
C VAL A 161 5.61 -7.18 -9.24
N SER A 162 6.18 -8.30 -9.67
CA SER A 162 6.70 -8.51 -11.03
C SER A 162 7.79 -7.52 -11.48
N ASP A 163 8.51 -6.93 -10.54
CA ASP A 163 9.63 -6.04 -10.82
C ASP A 163 10.67 -6.13 -9.69
N THR A 164 11.85 -5.55 -9.89
CA THR A 164 12.87 -5.40 -8.84
C THR A 164 12.80 -4.00 -8.24
N PRO A 165 13.24 -3.81 -6.97
CA PRO A 165 13.28 -2.48 -6.38
C PRO A 165 14.24 -1.53 -7.12
N ALA A 166 13.81 -0.28 -7.32
CA ALA A 166 14.61 0.77 -7.93
C ALA A 166 15.74 1.27 -7.01
N PHE A 167 15.48 1.24 -5.71
CA PHE A 167 16.37 1.73 -4.66
C PHE A 167 16.63 0.62 -3.63
N LEU A 168 17.62 0.82 -2.78
CA LEU A 168 18.03 -0.12 -1.72
C LEU A 168 18.56 -1.46 -2.25
N THR A 169 19.06 -1.49 -3.49
CA THR A 169 19.61 -2.70 -4.14
C THR A 169 21.10 -2.59 -4.47
N SER A 170 21.60 -1.37 -4.58
CA SER A 170 22.99 -1.10 -4.99
C SER A 170 23.49 0.23 -4.44
N GLY A 171 24.80 0.43 -4.44
CA GLY A 171 25.45 1.59 -3.86
C GLY A 171 25.53 1.52 -2.33
N THR A 172 25.88 2.65 -1.70
CA THR A 172 25.99 2.75 -0.24
C THR A 172 24.59 2.86 0.37
N ILE A 173 24.24 1.92 1.25
CA ILE A 173 23.00 1.91 2.02
C ILE A 173 23.37 1.98 3.50
N TYR A 174 22.93 3.04 4.17
CA TYR A 174 23.11 3.17 5.61
C TYR A 174 22.00 2.43 6.34
N VAL A 175 22.33 1.61 7.34
CA VAL A 175 21.35 0.76 8.03
C VAL A 175 21.08 1.25 9.45
N LEU A 176 19.80 1.45 9.76
CA LEU A 176 19.29 1.63 11.10
C LEU A 176 18.98 0.24 11.69
N ASP A 177 19.90 -0.29 12.48
CA ASP A 177 19.82 -1.61 13.10
C ASP A 177 19.33 -1.59 14.55
N GLU A 178 19.37 -0.41 15.19
CA GLU A 178 18.89 -0.24 16.56
C GLU A 178 17.38 -0.04 16.64
N ILE A 179 16.70 -0.97 17.28
CA ILE A 179 15.27 -0.84 17.62
C ILE A 179 15.12 0.19 18.73
N MET A 180 14.25 1.17 18.53
CA MET A 180 13.96 2.21 19.53
C MET A 180 13.50 1.58 20.85
N ARG A 181 13.86 2.18 22.00
CA ARG A 181 13.54 1.65 23.34
C ARG A 181 12.07 1.27 23.50
N GLN A 182 11.15 2.06 22.94
CA GLN A 182 9.72 1.82 23.00
C GLN A 182 9.29 0.56 22.23
N ALA A 183 10.06 0.11 21.24
CA ALA A 183 9.77 -1.05 20.41
C ALA A 183 10.56 -2.31 20.83
N LYS A 184 11.54 -2.18 21.74
CA LYS A 184 12.39 -3.33 22.15
C LYS A 184 11.60 -4.46 22.84
N ASN A 185 10.51 -4.13 23.53
CA ASN A 185 9.66 -5.10 24.24
C ASN A 185 8.41 -5.46 23.43
N SER A 186 8.29 -5.01 22.17
CA SER A 186 7.11 -5.31 21.34
C SER A 186 7.15 -6.76 20.85
N ALA A 187 6.08 -7.48 21.13
CA ALA A 187 5.86 -8.83 20.63
C ALA A 187 5.71 -8.84 19.09
N ILE A 188 5.14 -7.79 18.51
CA ILE A 188 5.04 -7.63 17.05
C ILE A 188 6.44 -7.56 16.44
N VAL A 189 7.33 -6.72 16.99
CA VAL A 189 8.72 -6.60 16.52
C VAL A 189 9.47 -7.91 16.67
N TYR A 190 9.29 -8.60 17.80
CA TYR A 190 9.89 -9.92 18.04
C TYR A 190 9.45 -10.92 16.96
N LEU A 191 8.15 -11.00 16.65
CA LEU A 191 7.66 -11.91 15.61
C LEU A 191 8.07 -11.49 14.20
N CYS A 192 8.19 -10.18 13.92
CA CYS A 192 8.81 -9.69 12.68
C CYS A 192 10.24 -10.25 12.52
N GLN A 193 11.07 -10.20 13.56
CA GLN A 193 12.42 -10.75 13.51
C GLN A 193 12.44 -12.27 13.30
N ARG A 194 11.51 -13.00 13.92
CA ARG A 194 11.37 -14.45 13.68
C ARG A 194 11.00 -14.74 12.23
N ALA A 195 10.00 -14.03 11.70
CA ALA A 195 9.56 -14.17 10.31
C ALA A 195 10.69 -13.87 9.32
N LYS A 196 11.40 -12.75 9.50
CA LYS A 196 12.57 -12.36 8.68
C LYS A 196 13.61 -13.46 8.61
N ASN A 197 13.93 -14.08 9.76
CA ASN A 197 14.97 -15.10 9.86
C ASN A 197 14.46 -16.52 9.51
N GLY A 198 13.22 -16.67 9.03
CA GLY A 198 12.62 -17.96 8.72
C GLY A 198 12.41 -18.86 9.96
N LEU A 199 12.40 -18.28 11.15
CA LEU A 199 12.20 -19.02 12.39
C LEU A 199 10.71 -19.33 12.61
N PRO A 200 10.37 -20.51 13.11
CA PRO A 200 8.98 -20.90 13.31
C PRO A 200 8.27 -19.96 14.32
N ILE A 201 7.04 -19.56 13.98
CA ILE A 201 6.13 -18.86 14.89
C ILE A 201 5.20 -19.91 15.48
N HIS A 202 5.21 -20.05 16.80
CA HIS A 202 4.39 -21.06 17.53
C HIS A 202 3.08 -20.46 17.99
N ALA A 203 2.03 -21.29 18.11
CA ALA A 203 0.79 -20.88 18.73
C ALA A 203 1.01 -20.46 20.20
N GLY A 204 0.29 -19.44 20.65
CA GLY A 204 0.42 -18.90 22.00
C GLY A 204 0.16 -17.41 22.09
N VAL A 205 0.32 -16.87 23.29
CA VAL A 205 0.14 -15.44 23.59
C VAL A 205 1.51 -14.81 23.78
N TYR A 206 1.78 -13.75 23.01
CA TYR A 206 3.03 -13.00 23.05
C TYR A 206 2.77 -11.60 23.63
N GLY A 207 3.09 -11.44 24.89
CA GLY A 207 2.78 -10.22 25.63
C GLY A 207 1.27 -9.91 25.61
N ASN A 208 0.96 -8.63 25.52
CA ASN A 208 -0.42 -8.13 25.35
C ASN A 208 -0.73 -7.69 23.89
N GLU A 209 0.18 -7.98 22.96
CA GLU A 209 0.14 -7.46 21.60
C GLU A 209 -0.26 -8.51 20.56
N VAL A 210 0.21 -9.76 20.70
CA VAL A 210 -0.01 -10.78 19.67
C VAL A 210 -0.58 -12.07 20.27
N ILE A 211 -1.61 -12.59 19.61
CA ILE A 211 -2.13 -13.93 19.83
C ILE A 211 -1.91 -14.72 18.55
N VAL A 212 -1.23 -15.84 18.63
CA VAL A 212 -1.03 -16.78 17.53
C VAL A 212 -1.95 -17.98 17.76
N LEU A 213 -2.87 -18.21 16.83
CA LEU A 213 -3.84 -19.29 16.86
C LEU A 213 -3.59 -20.26 15.70
N GLU A 214 -3.84 -21.54 15.90
CA GLU A 214 -4.02 -22.46 14.79
C GLU A 214 -5.39 -22.20 14.10
N GLU A 215 -5.52 -22.54 12.83
CA GLU A 215 -6.74 -22.24 12.06
C GLU A 215 -8.01 -22.88 12.68
N HIS A 216 -7.88 -24.08 13.24
CA HIS A 216 -9.01 -24.77 13.89
C HIS A 216 -9.45 -24.08 15.21
N ASP A 217 -8.53 -23.44 15.96
CA ASP A 217 -8.86 -22.68 17.16
C ASP A 217 -9.51 -21.33 16.81
N PHE A 218 -9.15 -20.77 15.66
CA PHE A 218 -9.72 -19.51 15.18
C PHE A 218 -11.15 -19.67 14.67
N ALA A 219 -11.46 -20.79 14.00
CA ALA A 219 -12.74 -20.99 13.31
C ALA A 219 -13.98 -20.69 14.17
N PRO A 220 -14.12 -21.16 15.43
CA PRO A 220 -15.24 -20.83 16.29
C PRO A 220 -15.29 -19.35 16.72
N LEU A 221 -14.14 -18.66 16.69
CA LEU A 221 -14.01 -17.26 17.11
C LEU A 221 -14.19 -16.29 15.93
N ALA A 222 -14.18 -16.77 14.69
CA ALA A 222 -14.17 -15.95 13.47
C ALA A 222 -15.33 -14.93 13.44
N ARG A 223 -16.55 -15.34 13.81
CA ARG A 223 -17.73 -14.47 13.85
C ARG A 223 -17.59 -13.28 14.81
N VAL A 224 -16.80 -13.43 15.86
CA VAL A 224 -16.58 -12.39 16.87
C VAL A 224 -15.39 -11.52 16.54
N LEU A 225 -14.32 -12.11 15.99
CA LEU A 225 -13.03 -11.43 15.77
C LEU A 225 -12.96 -10.68 14.45
N LEU A 226 -13.46 -11.25 13.35
CA LEU A 226 -13.38 -10.65 12.04
C LEU A 226 -14.04 -9.26 11.93
N PRO A 227 -15.26 -9.03 12.46
CA PRO A 227 -15.89 -7.72 12.38
C PRO A 227 -15.16 -6.62 13.20
N LYS A 228 -14.43 -7.02 14.24
CA LYS A 228 -13.70 -6.11 15.13
C LYS A 228 -12.27 -5.80 14.63
N ALA A 229 -11.81 -6.49 13.62
CA ALA A 229 -10.49 -6.26 13.06
C ALA A 229 -10.43 -4.91 12.32
N GLY A 230 -9.42 -4.11 12.61
CA GLY A 230 -9.13 -2.90 11.83
C GLY A 230 -8.85 -3.24 10.37
N VAL A 231 -8.09 -4.32 10.15
CA VAL A 231 -7.84 -4.92 8.84
C VAL A 231 -7.68 -6.44 8.99
N VAL A 232 -8.03 -7.17 7.93
CA VAL A 232 -7.71 -8.60 7.79
C VAL A 232 -6.75 -8.75 6.60
N LEU A 233 -5.60 -9.38 6.84
CA LEU A 233 -4.55 -9.56 5.83
C LEU A 233 -4.40 -11.03 5.47
N CYS A 234 -4.08 -11.29 4.19
CA CYS A 234 -3.79 -12.63 3.66
C CYS A 234 -2.74 -12.56 2.53
N GLY A 235 -2.20 -13.69 2.11
CA GLY A 235 -1.23 -13.76 1.00
C GLY A 235 -1.88 -13.80 -0.38
N LYS A 236 -3.06 -14.46 -0.51
CA LYS A 236 -3.68 -14.83 -1.79
C LYS A 236 -5.01 -14.13 -2.04
N ASN A 237 -5.33 -13.91 -3.32
CA ASN A 237 -6.61 -13.31 -3.70
C ASN A 237 -7.81 -14.22 -3.39
N ASP A 238 -7.65 -15.52 -3.53
CA ASP A 238 -8.75 -16.48 -3.26
C ASP A 238 -9.14 -16.48 -1.78
N THR A 239 -8.15 -16.39 -0.88
CA THR A 239 -8.38 -16.24 0.57
C THR A 239 -9.02 -14.89 0.88
N ARG A 240 -8.56 -13.82 0.23
CA ARG A 240 -9.17 -12.50 0.33
C ARG A 240 -10.66 -12.52 -0.01
N GLU A 241 -11.02 -13.15 -1.12
CA GLU A 241 -12.40 -13.27 -1.57
C GLU A 241 -13.24 -14.13 -0.63
N LYS A 242 -12.73 -15.31 -0.25
CA LYS A 242 -13.38 -16.22 0.71
C LYS A 242 -13.77 -15.51 2.00
N TYR A 243 -12.81 -14.87 2.66
CA TYR A 243 -13.09 -14.21 3.94
C TYR A 243 -13.86 -12.90 3.80
N THR A 244 -13.76 -12.19 2.68
CA THR A 244 -14.63 -11.06 2.38
C THR A 244 -16.09 -11.51 2.31
N ASN A 245 -16.38 -12.62 1.62
CA ASN A 245 -17.71 -13.19 1.52
C ASN A 245 -18.23 -13.67 2.90
N ILE A 246 -17.42 -14.38 3.67
CA ILE A 246 -17.77 -14.80 5.04
C ILE A 246 -18.14 -13.57 5.91
N ILE A 247 -17.31 -12.52 5.88
CA ILE A 247 -17.59 -11.32 6.67
C ILE A 247 -18.90 -10.68 6.22
N ARG A 248 -19.07 -10.51 4.92
CA ARG A 248 -20.20 -9.78 4.37
C ARG A 248 -21.52 -10.55 4.46
N HIS A 249 -21.54 -11.80 4.02
CA HIS A 249 -22.77 -12.61 3.96
C HIS A 249 -23.08 -13.30 5.29
N ASP A 250 -22.10 -14.05 5.84
CA ASP A 250 -22.38 -14.92 6.96
C ASP A 250 -22.38 -14.18 8.31
N ILE A 251 -21.62 -13.08 8.41
CA ILE A 251 -21.48 -12.33 9.65
C ILE A 251 -22.35 -11.08 9.67
N LEU A 252 -22.28 -10.26 8.60
CA LEU A 252 -23.01 -8.99 8.51
C LEU A 252 -24.40 -9.13 7.87
N GLY A 253 -24.75 -10.29 7.32
CA GLY A 253 -26.05 -10.55 6.69
C GLY A 253 -26.33 -9.72 5.44
N LYS A 254 -25.30 -9.23 4.77
CA LYS A 254 -25.41 -8.34 3.61
C LYS A 254 -25.32 -9.12 2.31
N ASN A 255 -26.41 -9.17 1.54
CA ASN A 255 -26.53 -9.95 0.31
C ASN A 255 -26.72 -9.08 -0.96
N SER A 256 -26.74 -7.75 -0.83
CA SER A 256 -26.85 -6.86 -1.99
C SER A 256 -25.62 -6.96 -2.90
N ASN A 257 -25.81 -6.84 -4.21
CA ASN A 257 -24.71 -6.79 -5.19
C ASN A 257 -24.00 -5.44 -5.22
N ILE A 258 -24.55 -4.42 -4.60
CA ILE A 258 -23.91 -3.11 -4.41
C ILE A 258 -23.62 -2.89 -2.93
N PRO A 259 -22.66 -2.02 -2.58
CA PRO A 259 -22.35 -1.76 -1.19
C PRO A 259 -23.44 -0.96 -0.50
N ASP A 260 -23.61 -1.17 0.80
CA ASP A 260 -24.41 -0.30 1.68
C ASP A 260 -23.53 0.80 2.29
N MET A 261 -24.19 1.83 2.86
CA MET A 261 -23.53 2.80 3.72
C MET A 261 -22.79 2.08 4.87
N GLY A 262 -21.57 2.50 5.16
CA GLY A 262 -20.70 1.92 6.18
C GLY A 262 -19.86 0.74 5.70
N GLU A 263 -20.08 0.20 4.50
CA GLU A 263 -19.26 -0.90 3.99
C GLU A 263 -17.87 -0.45 3.55
N LYS A 264 -16.89 -1.33 3.81
CA LYS A 264 -15.49 -1.09 3.44
C LYS A 264 -15.25 -1.44 1.98
N LEU A 265 -14.67 -0.52 1.25
CA LEU A 265 -14.27 -0.71 -0.15
C LEU A 265 -12.76 -0.52 -0.34
N ILE A 266 -12.25 -1.05 -1.43
CA ILE A 266 -10.90 -0.85 -1.92
C ILE A 266 -10.94 -0.48 -3.40
N CYS A 267 -10.26 0.61 -3.75
CA CYS A 267 -10.06 0.99 -5.14
C CYS A 267 -9.05 0.05 -5.81
N ARG A 268 -9.34 -0.40 -7.03
CA ARG A 268 -8.55 -1.41 -7.77
C ARG A 268 -7.89 -0.87 -9.03
N ARG A 269 -8.05 0.43 -9.30
CA ARG A 269 -7.49 1.11 -10.46
C ARG A 269 -6.97 2.48 -10.05
N ASN A 270 -5.91 2.94 -10.71
CA ASN A 270 -5.47 4.32 -10.56
C ASN A 270 -6.30 5.24 -11.45
N ASN A 271 -6.82 6.31 -10.88
CA ASN A 271 -7.36 7.44 -11.63
C ASN A 271 -6.73 8.74 -11.12
N TRP A 272 -5.81 9.28 -11.92
CA TRP A 272 -5.04 10.47 -11.58
C TRP A 272 -5.84 11.76 -11.78
N ASN A 273 -6.97 11.69 -12.51
CA ASN A 273 -7.85 12.82 -12.76
C ASN A 273 -8.90 13.02 -11.65
N VAL A 274 -9.08 12.00 -10.80
CA VAL A 274 -9.98 12.06 -9.64
C VAL A 274 -9.16 12.24 -8.37
N SER A 275 -9.37 13.37 -7.69
CA SER A 275 -8.66 13.67 -6.46
C SER A 275 -9.57 14.31 -5.40
N ALA A 276 -9.30 14.05 -4.14
CA ALA A 276 -9.95 14.65 -3.00
C ALA A 276 -8.92 14.94 -1.90
N GLY A 277 -8.90 16.14 -1.32
CA GLY A 277 -7.90 16.52 -0.31
C GLY A 277 -6.45 16.41 -0.80
N GLY A 278 -6.21 16.55 -2.13
CA GLY A 278 -4.89 16.39 -2.74
C GLY A 278 -4.40 14.93 -2.80
N ILE A 279 -5.29 13.95 -2.66
CA ILE A 279 -5.03 12.53 -2.83
C ILE A 279 -5.76 12.05 -4.07
N ASN A 280 -5.06 11.33 -4.95
CA ASN A 280 -5.69 10.73 -6.12
C ASN A 280 -6.36 9.40 -5.76
N LEU A 281 -7.37 9.03 -6.55
CA LEU A 281 -7.99 7.73 -6.45
C LEU A 281 -7.04 6.67 -6.99
N THR A 282 -6.37 5.93 -6.09
CA THR A 282 -5.29 5.01 -6.46
C THR A 282 -5.61 3.57 -6.08
N ASN A 283 -5.03 2.64 -6.83
CA ASN A 283 -5.12 1.22 -6.52
C ASN A 283 -4.59 0.93 -5.10
N GLY A 284 -5.37 0.17 -4.33
CA GLY A 284 -5.07 -0.13 -2.94
C GLY A 284 -5.61 0.90 -1.93
N LEU A 285 -6.18 2.03 -2.39
CA LEU A 285 -6.81 2.99 -1.50
C LEU A 285 -8.07 2.38 -0.88
N THR A 286 -8.08 2.27 0.44
CA THR A 286 -9.20 1.71 1.22
C THR A 286 -9.98 2.80 1.94
N GLY A 287 -11.26 2.56 2.11
CA GLY A 287 -12.13 3.50 2.79
C GLY A 287 -13.53 2.94 3.00
N THR A 288 -14.45 3.82 3.31
CA THR A 288 -15.83 3.47 3.68
C THR A 288 -16.82 4.24 2.81
N VAL A 289 -17.90 3.59 2.44
CA VAL A 289 -19.06 4.26 1.80
C VAL A 289 -19.78 5.07 2.86
N ILE A 290 -19.87 6.39 2.67
CA ILE A 290 -20.42 7.30 3.70
C ILE A 290 -21.88 7.65 3.50
N ASN A 291 -22.39 7.51 2.28
CA ASN A 291 -23.80 7.73 1.96
C ASN A 291 -24.38 6.47 1.29
N ARG A 292 -25.71 6.39 1.23
CA ARG A 292 -26.36 5.33 0.48
C ARG A 292 -26.00 5.46 -1.00
N PRO A 293 -25.51 4.39 -1.68
CA PRO A 293 -25.19 4.47 -3.09
C PRO A 293 -26.39 4.96 -3.92
N ASP A 294 -26.10 5.87 -4.83
CA ASP A 294 -27.13 6.39 -5.72
C ASP A 294 -27.29 5.45 -6.92
N VAL A 295 -28.42 4.77 -6.96
CA VAL A 295 -28.84 3.89 -8.05
C VAL A 295 -29.89 4.57 -8.97
N SER A 296 -30.31 5.79 -8.68
CA SER A 296 -31.28 6.51 -9.50
C SER A 296 -30.74 6.85 -10.90
N ARG A 297 -29.41 6.94 -11.01
CA ARG A 297 -28.68 7.15 -12.25
C ARG A 297 -28.06 5.86 -12.81
N PHE A 298 -28.55 4.72 -12.33
CA PHE A 298 -28.05 3.43 -12.81
C PHE A 298 -28.47 3.24 -14.28
N ASP A 299 -27.48 3.36 -15.17
CA ASP A 299 -27.62 3.20 -16.62
C ASP A 299 -27.45 1.74 -17.08
N GLY A 300 -27.51 0.78 -16.14
CA GLY A 300 -27.17 -0.60 -16.36
C GLY A 300 -25.67 -0.92 -16.31
N LYS A 301 -24.81 0.11 -16.16
CA LYS A 301 -23.34 -0.02 -16.18
C LYS A 301 -22.67 0.50 -14.91
N ASN A 302 -23.17 1.65 -14.36
CA ASN A 302 -22.53 2.31 -13.23
C ASN A 302 -23.53 2.66 -12.14
N PHE A 303 -23.10 2.59 -10.89
CA PHE A 303 -23.75 3.22 -9.73
C PHE A 303 -22.78 4.20 -9.08
N SER A 304 -23.29 5.19 -8.35
CA SER A 304 -22.44 6.21 -7.72
C SER A 304 -22.30 5.99 -6.23
N ILE A 305 -21.10 6.25 -5.71
CA ILE A 305 -20.78 6.19 -4.29
C ILE A 305 -20.10 7.48 -3.82
N ASP A 306 -20.29 7.79 -2.54
CA ASP A 306 -19.44 8.71 -1.81
C ASP A 306 -18.47 7.89 -0.95
N PHE A 307 -17.17 8.06 -1.21
CA PHE A 307 -16.11 7.22 -0.65
C PHE A 307 -15.16 8.03 0.21
N LEU A 308 -15.08 7.71 1.51
CA LEU A 308 -14.16 8.31 2.46
C LEU A 308 -12.95 7.39 2.67
N PRO A 309 -11.76 7.77 2.22
CA PRO A 309 -10.55 7.01 2.53
C PRO A 309 -10.27 6.96 4.03
N GLY A 310 -9.80 5.81 4.52
CA GLY A 310 -9.63 5.54 5.95
C GLY A 310 -8.63 6.40 6.72
N LEU A 311 -7.87 7.23 6.03
CA LEU A 311 -6.79 8.05 6.61
C LEU A 311 -6.96 9.56 6.29
N THR A 312 -8.13 9.97 5.83
CA THR A 312 -8.44 11.37 5.47
C THR A 312 -9.83 11.76 5.94
N ASP A 313 -10.05 13.06 6.08
CA ASP A 313 -11.38 13.60 6.39
C ASP A 313 -12.09 14.13 5.14
N THR A 314 -11.48 13.99 3.96
CA THR A 314 -12.02 14.52 2.71
C THR A 314 -12.53 13.38 1.83
N PRO A 315 -13.84 13.26 1.60
CA PRO A 315 -14.40 12.20 0.77
C PRO A 315 -14.25 12.49 -0.72
N PHE A 316 -14.20 11.43 -1.50
CA PHE A 316 -14.48 11.46 -2.92
C PHE A 316 -16.00 11.39 -3.11
N MET A 317 -16.58 12.36 -3.79
CA MET A 317 -18.03 12.49 -3.97
C MET A 317 -18.45 12.01 -5.36
N ASN A 318 -19.63 11.35 -5.44
CA ASN A 318 -20.26 10.94 -6.70
C ASN A 318 -19.35 10.11 -7.62
N ILE A 319 -18.61 9.18 -7.07
CA ILE A 319 -17.72 8.32 -7.85
C ILE A 319 -18.54 7.28 -8.63
N PRO A 320 -18.49 7.27 -9.97
CA PRO A 320 -19.14 6.25 -10.77
C PRO A 320 -18.38 4.92 -10.67
N VAL A 321 -19.00 3.90 -10.12
CA VAL A 321 -18.43 2.55 -9.97
C VAL A 321 -18.97 1.64 -11.05
N ASP A 322 -18.07 0.95 -11.73
CA ASP A 322 -18.42 -0.05 -12.73
C ASP A 322 -19.09 -1.26 -12.07
N PHE A 323 -20.36 -1.50 -12.43
CA PHE A 323 -21.18 -2.55 -11.82
C PHE A 323 -20.70 -3.95 -12.21
N GLU A 324 -20.31 -4.16 -13.48
CA GLU A 324 -19.80 -5.45 -13.94
C GLU A 324 -18.50 -5.79 -13.23
N TYR A 325 -17.57 -4.84 -13.16
CA TYR A 325 -16.31 -5.05 -12.44
C TYR A 325 -16.55 -5.34 -10.94
N PHE A 326 -17.48 -4.59 -10.32
CA PHE A 326 -17.76 -4.73 -8.90
C PHE A 326 -18.31 -6.13 -8.56
N THR A 327 -19.17 -6.68 -9.41
CA THR A 327 -19.86 -7.95 -9.18
C THR A 327 -19.14 -9.16 -9.80
N ALA A 328 -18.14 -8.94 -10.66
CA ALA A 328 -17.41 -10.00 -11.35
C ALA A 328 -16.57 -10.87 -10.40
N ASN A 329 -16.26 -12.08 -10.81
CA ASN A 329 -15.24 -12.92 -10.18
C ASN A 329 -13.82 -12.48 -10.53
N ASN A 330 -12.81 -13.08 -9.87
CA ASN A 330 -11.40 -12.70 -10.06
C ASN A 330 -10.90 -12.88 -11.52
N GLU A 331 -11.37 -13.90 -12.23
CA GLU A 331 -10.97 -14.16 -13.63
C GLU A 331 -11.50 -13.07 -14.55
N ARG A 332 -12.79 -12.76 -14.44
CA ARG A 332 -13.42 -11.70 -15.23
C ARG A 332 -12.82 -10.32 -14.92
N ARG A 333 -12.52 -10.02 -13.66
CA ARG A 333 -11.81 -8.78 -13.27
C ARG A 333 -10.43 -8.67 -13.90
N LYS A 334 -9.66 -9.77 -13.98
CA LYS A 334 -8.36 -9.78 -14.66
C LYS A 334 -8.52 -9.47 -16.15
N GLU A 335 -9.51 -10.07 -16.80
CA GLU A 335 -9.82 -9.81 -18.20
C GLU A 335 -10.21 -8.35 -18.42
N MET A 336 -11.14 -7.81 -17.63
CA MET A 336 -11.58 -6.41 -17.71
C MET A 336 -10.42 -5.43 -17.53
N LYS A 337 -9.49 -5.73 -16.61
CA LYS A 337 -8.26 -4.93 -16.44
C LYS A 337 -7.33 -4.99 -17.64
N LYS A 338 -7.10 -6.21 -18.17
CA LYS A 338 -6.22 -6.44 -19.32
C LYS A 338 -6.67 -5.64 -20.54
N PHE A 339 -7.96 -5.56 -20.78
CA PHE A 339 -8.54 -4.95 -21.96
C PHE A 339 -9.19 -3.58 -21.71
N ASN A 340 -9.03 -3.03 -20.50
CA ASN A 340 -9.60 -1.73 -20.11
C ASN A 340 -11.12 -1.61 -20.32
N TYR A 341 -11.87 -2.62 -19.89
CA TYR A 341 -13.32 -2.69 -20.10
C TYR A 341 -14.19 -1.93 -19.10
N CYS A 342 -13.60 -1.31 -18.09
CA CYS A 342 -14.36 -0.60 -17.08
C CYS A 342 -14.98 0.68 -17.64
N SER A 343 -16.30 0.85 -17.45
CA SER A 343 -17.04 2.06 -17.79
C SER A 343 -16.96 3.14 -16.69
N GLY A 344 -16.67 2.73 -15.46
CA GLY A 344 -16.50 3.55 -14.27
C GLY A 344 -15.26 3.17 -13.49
N GLU A 345 -15.20 3.53 -12.23
CA GLU A 345 -14.10 3.20 -11.35
C GLU A 345 -14.18 1.73 -10.89
N ALA A 346 -13.03 1.10 -10.77
CA ALA A 346 -12.93 -0.28 -10.31
C ALA A 346 -12.82 -0.31 -8.79
N PHE A 347 -13.85 -0.81 -8.12
CA PHE A 347 -13.88 -1.06 -6.69
C PHE A 347 -14.20 -2.51 -6.38
N GLU A 348 -13.78 -2.95 -5.20
CA GLU A 348 -14.13 -4.23 -4.60
C GLU A 348 -14.44 -4.03 -3.10
N PHE A 349 -15.10 -5.00 -2.46
CA PHE A 349 -15.23 -4.99 -1.00
C PHE A 349 -13.84 -5.08 -0.34
N GLY A 350 -13.59 -4.20 0.62
CA GLY A 350 -12.29 -3.98 1.25
C GLY A 350 -12.15 -4.56 2.66
N TYR A 351 -12.93 -5.59 3.02
CA TYR A 351 -12.87 -6.20 4.34
C TYR A 351 -11.56 -6.95 4.58
N VAL A 352 -11.05 -7.60 3.53
CA VAL A 352 -9.80 -8.36 3.54
C VAL A 352 -8.87 -7.83 2.45
N GLN A 353 -7.58 -7.76 2.73
CA GLN A 353 -6.57 -7.28 1.80
C GLN A 353 -5.42 -8.27 1.67
N THR A 354 -4.79 -8.33 0.51
CA THR A 354 -3.52 -9.04 0.40
C THR A 354 -2.40 -8.19 1.00
N VAL A 355 -1.36 -8.84 1.55
CA VAL A 355 -0.20 -8.16 2.13
C VAL A 355 0.45 -7.20 1.13
N HIS A 356 0.49 -7.55 -0.16
CA HIS A 356 1.00 -6.65 -1.22
C HIS A 356 0.19 -5.35 -1.33
N LEU A 357 -1.15 -5.42 -1.22
CA LEU A 357 -2.00 -4.23 -1.25
C LEU A 357 -1.88 -3.39 0.01
N ALA A 358 -1.51 -4.01 1.13
CA ALA A 358 -1.34 -3.38 2.42
C ALA A 358 0.04 -2.71 2.62
N GLN A 359 0.94 -2.84 1.64
CA GLN A 359 2.25 -2.17 1.72
C GLN A 359 2.08 -0.66 1.87
N GLY A 360 2.91 -0.04 2.70
CA GLY A 360 2.84 1.38 3.01
C GLY A 360 1.69 1.81 3.94
N ALA A 361 0.70 0.94 4.20
CA ALA A 361 -0.34 1.18 5.19
C ALA A 361 0.02 0.61 6.56
N GLN A 362 -0.62 1.12 7.62
CA GLN A 362 -0.43 0.63 8.98
C GLN A 362 -1.75 0.74 9.76
N TRP A 363 -2.03 -0.27 10.58
CA TRP A 363 -3.23 -0.33 11.41
C TRP A 363 -2.91 -0.58 12.87
N PRO A 364 -3.68 0.01 13.81
CA PRO A 364 -3.53 -0.29 15.23
C PRO A 364 -3.76 -1.77 15.56
N THR A 365 -4.75 -2.39 14.91
CA THR A 365 -5.15 -3.78 15.19
C THR A 365 -5.53 -4.50 13.91
N GLY A 366 -5.31 -5.82 13.87
CA GLY A 366 -5.76 -6.62 12.75
C GLY A 366 -5.54 -8.12 12.94
N ILE A 367 -5.93 -8.85 11.89
CA ILE A 367 -5.78 -10.29 11.78
C ILE A 367 -4.93 -10.59 10.55
N TYR A 368 -4.00 -11.50 10.66
CA TYR A 368 -3.21 -12.01 9.55
C TYR A 368 -3.37 -13.53 9.43
N PHE A 369 -3.78 -13.98 8.25
CA PHE A 369 -3.80 -15.39 7.87
C PHE A 369 -2.47 -15.78 7.25
N GLU A 370 -1.74 -16.69 7.91
CA GLU A 370 -0.51 -17.26 7.36
C GLU A 370 -0.79 -17.99 6.06
N GLU A 371 -0.04 -17.66 5.02
CA GLU A 371 -0.10 -18.36 3.75
C GLU A 371 1.29 -18.47 3.13
N PHE A 372 1.47 -19.49 2.32
CA PHE A 372 2.73 -19.75 1.64
C PHE A 372 2.61 -19.41 0.16
N LEU A 373 3.53 -18.59 -0.31
CA LEU A 373 3.75 -18.27 -1.71
C LEU A 373 4.91 -19.11 -2.25
N PRO A 374 5.04 -19.31 -3.57
CA PRO A 374 6.17 -20.02 -4.14
C PRO A 374 7.53 -19.43 -3.74
N ASN A 375 7.60 -18.11 -3.56
CA ASN A 375 8.80 -17.37 -3.17
C ASN A 375 8.47 -16.33 -2.09
N ASN A 376 9.50 -15.85 -1.39
CA ASN A 376 9.43 -14.70 -0.47
C ASN A 376 8.51 -14.90 0.77
N ASN A 377 8.38 -16.13 1.28
CA ASN A 377 7.52 -16.38 2.44
C ASN A 377 7.96 -15.62 3.69
N ASN A 378 9.27 -15.57 3.97
CA ASN A 378 9.78 -14.81 5.11
C ASN A 378 9.43 -13.32 5.00
N GLN A 379 9.61 -12.74 3.80
CA GLN A 379 9.26 -11.36 3.53
C GLN A 379 7.75 -11.12 3.61
N LEU A 380 6.92 -12.10 3.18
CA LEU A 380 5.47 -12.01 3.27
C LEU A 380 5.02 -11.90 4.73
N HIS A 381 5.46 -12.83 5.59
CA HIS A 381 5.09 -12.85 7.00
C HIS A 381 5.63 -11.62 7.75
N TYR A 382 6.88 -11.25 7.46
CA TYR A 382 7.50 -10.05 7.99
C TYR A 382 6.71 -8.78 7.59
N THR A 383 6.39 -8.63 6.30
CA THR A 383 5.63 -7.49 5.80
C THR A 383 4.24 -7.43 6.44
N ALA A 384 3.54 -8.55 6.53
CA ALA A 384 2.22 -8.62 7.15
C ALA A 384 2.25 -8.17 8.62
N LEU A 385 3.15 -8.74 9.42
CA LEU A 385 3.30 -8.40 10.84
C LEU A 385 3.67 -6.93 11.03
N SER A 386 4.52 -6.38 10.18
CA SER A 386 4.94 -4.98 10.23
C SER A 386 3.82 -3.97 9.93
N ARG A 387 2.66 -4.41 9.46
CA ARG A 387 1.48 -3.55 9.24
C ARG A 387 0.71 -3.23 10.52
N PHE A 388 0.98 -3.91 11.62
CA PHE A 388 0.29 -3.71 12.89
C PHE A 388 1.14 -2.88 13.86
N SER A 389 0.49 -1.96 14.59
CA SER A 389 1.20 -1.07 15.52
C SER A 389 0.88 -1.31 16.99
N ARG A 390 -0.20 -2.03 17.31
CA ARG A 390 -0.64 -2.30 18.71
C ARG A 390 -0.98 -3.76 18.98
N LYS A 391 -1.84 -4.37 18.13
CA LYS A 391 -2.30 -5.74 18.35
C LYS A 391 -2.46 -6.49 17.04
N CYS A 392 -2.08 -7.76 17.06
CA CYS A 392 -2.24 -8.67 15.93
C CYS A 392 -2.77 -10.03 16.41
N ILE A 393 -3.73 -10.59 15.68
CA ILE A 393 -4.06 -12.00 15.75
C ILE A 393 -3.45 -12.66 14.52
N TYR A 394 -2.51 -13.56 14.74
CA TYR A 394 -1.83 -14.32 13.69
C TYR A 394 -2.46 -15.71 13.61
N ILE A 395 -3.04 -16.04 12.47
CA ILE A 395 -3.68 -17.34 12.24
C ILE A 395 -2.73 -18.22 11.45
N LYS A 396 -2.27 -19.29 12.06
CA LYS A 396 -1.38 -20.25 11.41
C LYS A 396 -2.15 -21.15 10.45
N HIS A 397 -1.55 -21.39 9.30
CA HIS A 397 -2.08 -22.34 8.34
C HIS A 397 -1.86 -23.77 8.81
N ASP A 398 -2.93 -24.59 8.80
CA ASP A 398 -2.85 -26.00 9.18
C ASP A 398 -2.11 -26.81 8.08
N ARG A 399 -0.81 -27.06 8.30
CA ARG A 399 0.03 -27.82 7.36
C ARG A 399 -0.40 -29.30 7.21
N LYS A 400 -1.19 -29.84 8.15
CA LYS A 400 -1.65 -31.24 8.11
C LYS A 400 -2.76 -31.45 7.10
N ALA A 401 -3.57 -30.44 6.79
CA ALA A 401 -4.64 -30.54 5.80
C ALA A 401 -4.09 -30.70 4.35
N PHE A 402 -2.88 -30.24 4.07
CA PHE A 402 -2.28 -30.32 2.73
C PHE A 402 -1.67 -31.68 2.39
N SER A 403 -1.41 -32.53 3.38
CA SER A 403 -0.82 -33.88 3.17
C SER A 403 -1.89 -34.94 2.83
N MET A 404 -3.17 -34.69 3.06
CA MET A 404 -4.27 -35.63 2.81
C MET A 404 -4.93 -35.52 1.43
N THR A 405 -4.57 -34.52 0.60
CA THR A 405 -5.12 -34.35 -0.75
C THR A 405 -4.19 -34.85 -1.87
N ARG A 406 -3.18 -35.62 -1.55
CA ARG A 406 -2.36 -36.37 -2.54
C ARG A 406 -2.52 -37.86 -2.33
N TYR A 407 -3.72 -38.38 -2.63
CA TYR A 407 -3.93 -39.77 -3.03
C TYR A 407 -5.01 -39.82 -4.09
#